data_7d503b4c0650223256cd9a74fb6584c3
#
_entry.id   7d503b4c0650223256cd9a74fb6584c3
#
_cell.length_a   1.000
_cell.length_b   1.000
_cell.length_c   1.000
_cell.angle_alpha   90.00
_cell.angle_beta   90.00
_cell.angle_gamma   90.00
#
_symmetry.space_group_name_H-M   'P 1'
#
loop_
_entity.id
_entity.type
_entity.pdbx_description
1 polymer ?
#
loop_
_entity_poly.entity_id
_entity_poly.type
_entity_poly.pdbx_seq_one_letter_code
_entity_poly.pdbx_strand_id
1 'polypeptide(L)'
;VSAADKALYCQGCFHCWVKTPGECSYKDRLQKIGSRLAQCEEIVLLSRCCYGAFSPEVKRVLDRSIAVSLPFFTYRGGEIHHMLRYKNHPKMTVCFYGEITDFEKKTAQDIAERNCVNYGFQNLRLYFAEEAAGVKEVLFA
;
A
#
# COMPACT_ATOMS: atom_id res chain seq x y z
N VAL A 1 -9.58 -1.29 -6.90
CA VAL A 1 -8.51 -1.69 -7.84
C VAL A 1 -8.35 -3.19 -7.74
N SER A 2 -8.36 -3.89 -8.85
CA SER A 2 -8.29 -5.35 -8.94
C SER A 2 -6.98 -5.81 -9.59
N ALA A 3 -6.56 -7.04 -9.29
CA ALA A 3 -5.45 -7.72 -9.97
C ALA A 3 -5.63 -7.81 -11.50
N ALA A 4 -6.90 -7.87 -11.96
CA ALA A 4 -7.24 -7.89 -13.39
C ALA A 4 -7.01 -6.54 -14.09
N ASP A 5 -6.78 -5.45 -13.34
CA ASP A 5 -6.57 -4.13 -13.91
C ASP A 5 -5.21 -4.07 -14.64
N LYS A 6 -5.28 -3.87 -15.95
CA LYS A 6 -4.10 -3.68 -16.79
C LYS A 6 -3.50 -2.28 -16.55
N ALA A 7 -2.63 -2.16 -15.57
CA ALA A 7 -1.90 -0.94 -15.28
C ALA A 7 -0.39 -1.19 -15.36
N LEU A 8 0.37 -0.18 -15.74
CA LEU A 8 1.83 -0.28 -15.82
C LEU A 8 2.46 -0.30 -14.42
N TYR A 9 3.62 -0.95 -14.31
CA TYR A 9 4.45 -0.89 -13.11
C TYR A 9 5.12 0.48 -12.96
N CYS A 10 5.44 0.86 -11.73
CA CYS A 10 6.23 2.06 -11.49
C CYS A 10 7.63 1.92 -12.11
N GLN A 11 8.05 2.88 -12.92
CA GLN A 11 9.37 2.91 -13.55
C GLN A 11 10.41 3.74 -12.78
N GLY A 12 10.04 4.24 -11.58
CA GLY A 12 10.95 5.06 -10.79
C GLY A 12 11.34 6.40 -11.45
N CYS A 13 10.54 6.91 -12.37
CA CYS A 13 10.85 8.14 -13.11
C CYS A 13 10.67 9.43 -12.30
N PHE A 14 10.01 9.35 -11.14
CA PHE A 14 9.71 10.45 -10.22
C PHE A 14 8.98 11.66 -10.82
N HIS A 15 8.37 11.51 -12.01
CA HIS A 15 7.57 12.59 -12.61
C HIS A 15 6.42 13.03 -11.69
N CYS A 16 5.86 12.12 -10.91
CA CYS A 16 4.82 12.42 -9.92
C CYS A 16 5.29 13.33 -8.77
N TRP A 17 6.58 13.61 -8.68
CA TRP A 17 7.14 14.59 -7.75
C TRP A 17 7.50 15.91 -8.42
N VAL A 18 7.96 15.88 -9.68
CA VAL A 18 8.58 17.06 -10.35
C VAL A 18 7.81 17.59 -11.55
N LYS A 19 7.23 16.75 -12.41
CA LYS A 19 6.52 17.17 -13.63
C LYS A 19 5.01 17.22 -13.46
N THR A 20 4.44 16.24 -12.79
CA THR A 20 3.00 16.09 -12.54
C THR A 20 2.74 15.87 -11.05
N PRO A 21 3.03 16.86 -10.17
CA PRO A 21 2.99 16.68 -8.73
C PRO A 21 1.67 16.07 -8.23
N GLY A 22 1.77 14.91 -7.54
CA GLY A 22 0.61 14.19 -7.02
C GLY A 22 -0.04 13.19 -7.97
N GLU A 23 0.36 13.16 -9.25
CA GLU A 23 -0.18 12.24 -10.26
C GLU A 23 0.93 11.50 -11.01
N CYS A 24 0.71 10.23 -11.31
CA CYS A 24 1.62 9.50 -12.18
C CYS A 24 1.52 10.01 -13.63
N SER A 25 2.63 10.06 -14.35
CA SER A 25 2.66 10.45 -15.77
C SER A 25 2.01 9.40 -16.69
N TYR A 26 1.87 8.16 -16.25
CA TYR A 26 1.16 7.13 -17.01
C TYR A 26 -0.35 7.34 -16.87
N LYS A 27 -1.01 7.50 -18.03
CA LYS A 27 -2.46 7.72 -18.14
C LYS A 27 -3.23 6.40 -18.12
N ASP A 28 -3.22 5.73 -16.97
CA ASP A 28 -3.97 4.52 -16.70
C ASP A 28 -4.82 4.66 -15.43
N ARG A 29 -5.48 3.59 -15.00
CA ARG A 29 -6.36 3.58 -13.82
C ARG A 29 -5.64 3.96 -12.50
N LEU A 30 -4.32 3.82 -12.44
CA LEU A 30 -3.50 4.15 -11.29
C LEU A 30 -2.92 5.58 -11.34
N GLN A 31 -3.22 6.38 -12.38
CA GLN A 31 -2.66 7.73 -12.52
C GLN A 31 -2.86 8.58 -11.26
N LYS A 32 -4.05 8.54 -10.67
CA LYS A 32 -4.43 9.34 -9.49
C LYS A 32 -4.51 8.51 -8.21
N ILE A 33 -3.84 7.37 -8.15
CA ILE A 33 -3.98 6.46 -7.01
C ILE A 33 -3.53 7.11 -5.70
N GLY A 34 -2.44 7.89 -5.70
CA GLY A 34 -1.96 8.58 -4.50
C GLY A 34 -3.00 9.52 -3.89
N SER A 35 -3.62 10.39 -4.70
CA SER A 35 -4.67 11.31 -4.23
C SER A 35 -5.94 10.57 -3.79
N ARG A 36 -6.30 9.47 -4.47
CA ARG A 36 -7.45 8.65 -4.08
C ARG A 36 -7.24 8.00 -2.72
N LEU A 37 -6.06 7.41 -2.47
CA LEU A 37 -5.73 6.83 -1.17
C LEU A 37 -5.81 7.87 -0.05
N ALA A 38 -5.30 9.08 -0.30
CA ALA A 38 -5.35 10.16 0.68
C ALA A 38 -6.76 10.70 0.97
N GLN A 39 -7.75 10.39 0.15
CA GLN A 39 -9.16 10.79 0.35
C GLN A 39 -9.98 9.70 1.08
N CYS A 40 -9.42 8.52 1.28
CA CYS A 40 -10.10 7.44 1.97
C CYS A 40 -10.01 7.61 3.49
N GLU A 41 -11.00 7.13 4.21
CA GLU A 41 -10.96 6.98 5.67
C GLU A 41 -10.19 5.72 6.06
N GLU A 42 -10.33 4.69 5.24
CA GLU A 42 -9.67 3.40 5.43
C GLU A 42 -9.23 2.81 4.09
N ILE A 43 -8.08 2.15 4.09
CA ILE A 43 -7.53 1.42 2.95
C ILE A 43 -7.45 -0.05 3.33
N VAL A 44 -8.12 -0.89 2.54
CA VAL A 44 -8.10 -2.34 2.71
C VAL A 44 -7.28 -2.97 1.60
N LEU A 45 -6.22 -3.68 1.98
CA LEU A 45 -5.36 -4.42 1.06
C LEU A 45 -5.62 -5.92 1.22
N LEU A 46 -6.13 -6.54 0.16
CA LEU A 46 -6.29 -7.99 0.06
C LEU A 46 -5.22 -8.54 -0.86
N SER A 47 -4.35 -9.38 -0.35
CA SER A 47 -3.21 -9.87 -1.09
C SER A 47 -2.96 -11.34 -0.84
N ARG A 48 -2.74 -12.10 -1.92
CA ARG A 48 -2.05 -13.38 -1.74
C ARG A 48 -0.69 -13.11 -1.10
N CYS A 49 -0.33 -13.92 -0.12
CA CYS A 49 1.01 -13.88 0.45
C CYS A 49 2.00 -14.50 -0.53
N CYS A 50 3.07 -13.76 -0.84
CA CYS A 50 4.14 -14.23 -1.71
C CYS A 50 5.46 -14.10 -0.95
N TYR A 51 5.93 -15.20 -0.36
CA TYR A 51 7.16 -15.24 0.45
C TYR A 51 7.16 -14.20 1.59
N GLY A 52 6.02 -14.01 2.25
CA GLY A 52 5.85 -12.98 3.28
C GLY A 52 5.64 -11.57 2.75
N ALA A 53 5.43 -11.37 1.45
CA ALA A 53 5.22 -10.06 0.83
C ALA A 53 3.87 -9.96 0.11
N PHE A 54 3.52 -8.76 -0.32
CA PHE A 54 2.38 -8.51 -1.18
C PHE A 54 2.55 -9.17 -2.56
N SER A 55 1.45 -9.62 -3.15
CA SER A 55 1.45 -10.08 -4.54
C SER A 55 1.92 -8.98 -5.49
N PRO A 56 2.47 -9.33 -6.66
CA PRO A 56 2.93 -8.35 -7.64
C PRO A 56 1.88 -7.30 -8.03
N GLU A 57 0.59 -7.71 -8.04
CA GLU A 57 -0.53 -6.83 -8.38
C GLU A 57 -0.75 -5.76 -7.30
N VAL A 58 -0.78 -6.17 -6.02
CA VAL A 58 -0.92 -5.24 -4.89
C VAL A 58 0.33 -4.36 -4.78
N LYS A 59 1.51 -4.97 -4.91
CA LYS A 59 2.79 -4.23 -4.91
C LYS A 59 2.82 -3.15 -5.99
N ARG A 60 2.35 -3.45 -7.21
CA ARG A 60 2.23 -2.47 -8.30
C ARG A 60 1.38 -1.25 -7.91
N VAL A 61 0.26 -1.47 -7.22
CA VAL A 61 -0.60 -0.37 -6.74
C VAL A 61 0.14 0.48 -5.71
N LEU A 62 0.79 -0.17 -4.75
CA LEU A 62 1.58 0.51 -3.72
C LEU A 62 2.72 1.32 -4.35
N ASP A 63 3.52 0.75 -5.23
CA ASP A 63 4.61 1.47 -5.89
C ASP A 63 4.13 2.67 -6.72
N ARG A 64 2.98 2.53 -7.39
CA ARG A 64 2.39 3.62 -8.17
C ARG A 64 1.78 4.72 -7.30
N SER A 65 1.54 4.45 -6.01
CA SER A 65 0.99 5.43 -5.07
C SER A 65 2.04 6.31 -4.39
N ILE A 66 3.33 6.23 -4.77
CA ILE A 66 4.41 7.07 -4.22
C ILE A 66 4.11 8.58 -4.30
N ALA A 67 3.22 9.00 -5.20
CA ALA A 67 2.73 10.38 -5.31
C ALA A 67 2.02 10.90 -4.05
N VAL A 68 1.66 10.03 -3.08
CA VAL A 68 1.14 10.41 -1.76
C VAL A 68 2.19 11.14 -0.92
N SER A 69 3.47 10.96 -1.23
CA SER A 69 4.59 11.60 -0.57
C SER A 69 5.21 12.73 -1.43
N LEU A 70 6.07 13.50 -0.78
CA LEU A 70 6.89 14.56 -1.37
C LEU A 70 8.36 14.10 -1.47
N PRO A 71 9.16 14.72 -2.34
CA PRO A 71 10.61 14.42 -2.41
C PRO A 71 11.39 14.90 -1.18
N PHE A 72 10.78 15.66 -0.28
CA PHE A 72 11.39 16.20 0.93
C PHE A 72 11.33 15.20 2.08
N PHE A 73 12.27 15.30 3.01
CA PHE A 73 12.36 14.41 4.16
C PHE A 73 11.86 15.06 5.44
N THR A 74 11.42 14.23 6.38
CA THR A 74 11.02 14.61 7.73
C THR A 74 11.39 13.51 8.72
N TYR A 75 11.47 13.86 10.00
CA TYR A 75 11.63 12.90 11.09
C TYR A 75 10.24 12.44 11.57
N ARG A 76 10.06 11.12 11.70
CA ARG A 76 8.83 10.51 12.19
C ARG A 76 9.16 9.22 12.94
N GLY A 77 8.75 9.14 14.21
CA GLY A 77 9.01 7.95 15.02
C GLY A 77 10.50 7.59 15.21
N GLY A 78 11.42 8.56 15.14
CA GLY A 78 12.86 8.33 15.25
C GLY A 78 13.54 7.93 13.92
N GLU A 79 12.80 7.87 12.82
CA GLU A 79 13.30 7.49 11.50
C GLU A 79 13.10 8.63 10.48
N ILE A 80 13.92 8.62 9.42
CA ILE A 80 13.79 9.55 8.29
C ILE A 80 12.79 8.99 7.29
N HIS A 81 11.75 9.77 6.98
CA HIS A 81 10.72 9.42 6.00
C HIS A 81 10.50 10.57 5.03
N HIS A 82 9.90 10.28 3.88
CA HIS A 82 9.38 11.31 3.01
C HIS A 82 8.22 12.06 3.68
N MET A 83 8.18 13.38 3.51
CA MET A 83 7.03 14.18 3.92
C MET A 83 5.78 13.73 3.16
N LEU A 84 4.63 13.76 3.83
CA LEU A 84 3.36 13.44 3.18
C LEU A 84 2.84 14.68 2.44
N ARG A 85 2.27 14.46 1.27
CA ARG A 85 1.62 15.49 0.46
C ARG A 85 0.28 15.90 1.04
N TYR A 86 -0.43 14.98 1.66
CA TYR A 86 -1.79 15.16 2.17
C TYR A 86 -1.81 15.08 3.69
N LYS A 87 -2.77 15.80 4.30
CA LYS A 87 -2.94 15.85 5.77
C LYS A 87 -3.77 14.69 6.32
N ASN A 88 -4.50 13.99 5.45
CA ASN A 88 -5.31 12.85 5.86
C ASN A 88 -4.42 11.64 6.13
N HIS A 89 -4.76 10.88 7.17
CA HIS A 89 -4.05 9.69 7.61
C HIS A 89 -5.04 8.51 7.67
N PRO A 90 -5.31 7.84 6.54
CA PRO A 90 -6.24 6.70 6.51
C PRO A 90 -5.83 5.59 7.46
N LYS A 91 -6.82 4.85 7.96
CA LYS A 91 -6.59 3.56 8.61
C LYS A 91 -6.11 2.56 7.55
N MET A 92 -5.32 1.59 7.96
CA MET A 92 -4.83 0.53 7.07
C MET A 92 -5.26 -0.83 7.60
N THR A 93 -5.96 -1.59 6.76
CA THR A 93 -6.28 -2.99 7.00
C THR A 93 -5.62 -3.84 5.93
N VAL A 94 -4.88 -4.85 6.34
CA VAL A 94 -4.21 -5.81 5.44
C VAL A 94 -4.72 -7.20 5.74
N CYS A 95 -5.13 -7.92 4.72
CA CYS A 95 -5.40 -9.34 4.80
C CYS A 95 -4.53 -10.09 3.79
N PHE A 96 -3.62 -10.91 4.30
CA PHE A 96 -2.89 -11.87 3.50
C PHE A 96 -3.64 -13.20 3.46
N TYR A 97 -3.69 -13.85 2.31
CA TYR A 97 -4.29 -15.16 2.17
C TYR A 97 -3.38 -16.13 1.41
N GLY A 98 -3.61 -17.42 1.63
CA GLY A 98 -2.87 -18.54 1.05
C GLY A 98 -2.24 -19.44 2.11
N GLU A 99 -1.48 -20.42 1.67
CA GLU A 99 -0.63 -21.22 2.56
C GLU A 99 0.54 -20.36 3.02
N ILE A 100 0.54 -19.98 4.29
CA ILE A 100 1.49 -19.02 4.86
C ILE A 100 2.17 -19.65 6.07
N THR A 101 3.47 -19.83 5.99
CA THR A 101 4.29 -20.32 7.11
C THR A 101 4.41 -19.24 8.21
N ASP A 102 4.75 -19.63 9.43
CA ASP A 102 4.92 -18.68 10.53
C ASP A 102 6.08 -17.71 10.28
N PHE A 103 7.10 -18.12 9.54
CA PHE A 103 8.18 -17.24 9.12
C PHE A 103 7.68 -16.17 8.13
N GLU A 104 6.86 -16.55 7.16
CA GLU A 104 6.25 -15.62 6.21
C GLU A 104 5.25 -14.68 6.89
N LYS A 105 4.49 -15.14 7.90
CA LYS A 105 3.61 -14.26 8.69
C LYS A 105 4.40 -13.15 9.36
N LYS A 106 5.54 -13.47 9.95
CA LYS A 106 6.41 -12.48 10.58
C LYS A 106 6.92 -11.45 9.56
N THR A 107 7.42 -11.91 8.41
CA THR A 107 7.86 -11.03 7.33
C THR A 107 6.72 -10.16 6.80
N ALA A 108 5.52 -10.73 6.63
CA ALA A 108 4.33 -10.01 6.18
C ALA A 108 3.90 -8.92 7.18
N GLN A 109 4.00 -9.21 8.48
CA GLN A 109 3.75 -8.22 9.52
C GLN A 109 4.75 -7.06 9.42
N ASP A 110 6.04 -7.35 9.38
CA ASP A 110 7.09 -6.32 9.27
C ASP A 110 6.87 -5.43 8.03
N ILE A 111 6.56 -6.04 6.88
CA ILE A 111 6.26 -5.30 5.64
C ILE A 111 5.01 -4.43 5.78
N ALA A 112 3.93 -4.94 6.37
CA ALA A 112 2.70 -4.18 6.57
C ALA A 112 2.93 -2.99 7.50
N GLU A 113 3.63 -3.19 8.61
CA GLU A 113 3.99 -2.14 9.56
C GLU A 113 4.85 -1.04 8.90
N ARG A 114 5.89 -1.43 8.16
CA ARG A 114 6.75 -0.47 7.47
C ARG A 114 6.02 0.30 6.38
N ASN A 115 5.13 -0.35 5.62
CA ASN A 115 4.29 0.36 4.66
C ASN A 115 3.33 1.34 5.34
N CYS A 116 2.69 0.93 6.45
CA CYS A 116 1.81 1.81 7.23
C CYS A 116 2.53 3.10 7.63
N VAL A 117 3.74 2.99 8.19
CA VAL A 117 4.57 4.14 8.57
C VAL A 117 4.97 4.98 7.36
N ASN A 118 5.46 4.35 6.28
CA ASN A 118 5.93 5.05 5.09
C ASN A 118 4.84 5.88 4.41
N TYR A 119 3.62 5.34 4.34
CA TYR A 119 2.46 6.04 3.78
C TYR A 119 1.80 7.02 4.78
N GLY A 120 2.24 7.02 6.05
CA GLY A 120 1.63 7.81 7.11
C GLY A 120 0.20 7.35 7.43
N PHE A 121 -0.12 6.09 7.20
CA PHE A 121 -1.38 5.49 7.58
C PHE A 121 -1.40 5.20 9.08
N GLN A 122 -2.59 5.01 9.64
CA GLN A 122 -2.78 4.79 11.07
C GLN A 122 -3.54 3.48 11.33
N ASN A 123 -3.46 3.02 12.57
CA ASN A 123 -4.28 1.92 13.06
C ASN A 123 -4.24 0.69 12.14
N LEU A 124 -3.02 0.17 11.90
CA LEU A 124 -2.85 -1.05 11.13
C LEU A 124 -3.62 -2.20 11.78
N ARG A 125 -4.47 -2.83 11.00
CA ARG A 125 -5.08 -4.12 11.30
C ARG A 125 -4.53 -5.15 10.32
N LEU A 126 -4.04 -6.27 10.82
CA LEU A 126 -3.44 -7.32 10.02
C LEU A 126 -4.14 -8.65 10.27
N TYR A 127 -4.52 -9.30 9.19
CA TYR A 127 -5.24 -10.57 9.20
C TYR A 127 -4.57 -11.57 8.25
N PHE A 128 -4.74 -12.85 8.57
CA PHE A 128 -4.31 -13.95 7.72
C PHE A 128 -5.51 -14.90 7.50
N ALA A 129 -5.70 -15.32 6.25
CA ALA A 129 -6.73 -16.28 5.86
C ALA A 129 -6.09 -17.41 5.03
N GLU A 130 -6.64 -18.62 5.11
CA GLU A 130 -6.12 -19.76 4.35
C GLU A 130 -6.39 -19.60 2.85
N GLU A 131 -7.54 -19.00 2.52
CA GLU A 131 -7.94 -18.78 1.13
C GLU A 131 -8.69 -17.45 0.95
N ALA A 132 -8.81 -17.01 -0.30
CA ALA A 132 -9.48 -15.75 -0.64
C ALA A 132 -10.97 -15.72 -0.24
N ALA A 133 -11.64 -16.86 -0.21
CA ALA A 133 -13.05 -16.94 0.20
C ALA A 133 -13.24 -16.62 1.69
N GLY A 134 -12.32 -17.05 2.55
CA GLY A 134 -12.33 -16.81 4.00
C GLY A 134 -12.02 -15.37 4.42
N VAL A 135 -11.58 -14.52 3.49
CA VAL A 135 -11.21 -13.12 3.82
C VAL A 135 -12.37 -12.32 4.39
N LYS A 136 -13.59 -12.54 3.89
CA LYS A 136 -14.79 -11.84 4.41
C LYS A 136 -15.06 -12.19 5.86
N GLU A 137 -14.93 -13.45 6.23
CA GLU A 137 -15.16 -13.95 7.59
C GLU A 137 -14.17 -13.31 8.56
N VAL A 138 -12.91 -13.19 8.13
CA VAL A 138 -11.84 -12.63 8.96
C VAL A 138 -11.95 -11.10 9.11
N LEU A 139 -12.40 -10.39 8.07
CA LEU A 139 -12.49 -8.92 8.09
C LEU A 139 -13.73 -8.39 8.80
N PHE A 140 -14.81 -9.17 8.87
CA PHE A 140 -16.10 -8.73 9.39
C PHE A 140 -16.56 -9.51 10.64
N ALA A 141 -15.69 -10.38 11.19
CA ALA A 141 -15.87 -11.02 12.49
C ALA A 141 -15.55 -10.04 13.61
#